data_4dd4d5b5a4e66ec7713a779862524213
#
_entry.id   4dd4d5b5a4e66ec7713a779862524213
#
_cell.length_a   1.000
_cell.length_b   1.000
_cell.length_c   1.000
_cell.angle_alpha   90.00
_cell.angle_beta   90.00
_cell.angle_gamma   90.00
#
_symmetry.space_group_name_H-M   'P 1'
#
loop_
_entity.id
_entity.type
_entity.pdbx_description
1 polymer ?
#
loop_
_entity_poly.entity_id
_entity_poly.type
_entity_poly.pdbx_seq_one_letter_code
_entity_poly.pdbx_strand_id
1 'polypeptide(L)'
;MSRLVGIIGAGRLGQAMARTALRAGRHVVISNSRGPGSLASVVSELGAGASAATASQAAAAGIVVIAVPWDRVPEAIEGFEWDGQIVIDATNDFDAGDLRGRTSSELLADLVAGARVVKTANTLTAAVLASDPHEAGGQRVIFLSGDDDQAKSDVSKLFNDAGFFVIDLGDLITGGQMQQIHGPLAGVNLVRLPMGN
;
A
#
# COMPACT_ATOMS: atom_id res chain seq x y z
N MET A 1 12.80 2.92 -11.73
CA MET A 1 11.97 2.41 -10.62
C MET A 1 12.82 2.20 -9.38
N SER A 2 12.46 2.76 -8.22
CA SER A 2 13.19 2.58 -6.96
C SER A 2 13.21 1.12 -6.53
N ARG A 3 14.39 0.63 -6.08
CA ARG A 3 14.50 -0.71 -5.48
C ARG A 3 14.10 -0.74 -4.00
N LEU A 4 14.00 0.43 -3.37
CA LEU A 4 13.68 0.59 -1.96
C LEU A 4 12.21 0.97 -1.78
N VAL A 5 11.51 0.23 -0.92
CA VAL A 5 10.15 0.51 -0.46
C VAL A 5 10.21 0.86 1.03
N GLY A 6 9.72 2.05 1.37
CA GLY A 6 9.56 2.49 2.76
C GLY A 6 8.16 2.14 3.26
N ILE A 7 8.06 1.63 4.49
CA ILE A 7 6.77 1.29 5.09
C ILE A 7 6.62 2.04 6.41
N ILE A 8 5.61 2.88 6.47
CA ILE A 8 5.19 3.61 7.67
C ILE A 8 4.04 2.83 8.31
N GLY A 9 4.35 2.15 9.42
CA GLY A 9 3.45 1.26 10.13
C GLY A 9 3.88 -0.21 10.03
N ALA A 10 4.22 -0.83 11.17
CA ALA A 10 4.67 -2.21 11.27
C ALA A 10 3.58 -3.16 11.82
N GLY A 11 2.31 -2.80 11.64
CA GLY A 11 1.15 -3.65 11.93
C GLY A 11 1.01 -4.79 10.93
N ARG A 12 -0.07 -5.57 11.04
CA ARG A 12 -0.30 -6.72 10.14
C ARG A 12 -0.27 -6.31 8.65
N LEU A 13 -0.90 -5.19 8.30
CA LEU A 13 -0.94 -4.71 6.91
C LEU A 13 0.45 -4.25 6.43
N GLY A 14 1.19 -3.49 7.24
CA GLY A 14 2.55 -3.06 6.89
C GLY A 14 3.50 -4.24 6.69
N GLN A 15 3.41 -5.28 7.54
CA GLN A 15 4.20 -6.50 7.36
C GLN A 15 3.76 -7.30 6.11
N ALA A 16 2.46 -7.32 5.78
CA ALA A 16 1.97 -7.94 4.54
C ALA A 16 2.51 -7.21 3.31
N MET A 17 2.50 -5.87 3.31
CA MET A 17 3.09 -5.06 2.25
C MET A 17 4.61 -5.26 2.15
N ALA A 18 5.30 -5.39 3.29
CA ALA A 18 6.73 -5.73 3.31
C ALA A 18 7.00 -7.07 2.61
N ARG A 19 6.24 -8.12 2.95
CA ARG A 19 6.35 -9.44 2.29
C ARG A 19 6.06 -9.36 0.80
N THR A 20 5.07 -8.59 0.39
CA THR A 20 4.73 -8.35 -1.02
C THR A 20 5.88 -7.66 -1.75
N ALA A 21 6.47 -6.62 -1.18
CA ALA A 21 7.60 -5.92 -1.78
C ALA A 21 8.87 -6.80 -1.86
N LEU A 22 9.15 -7.58 -0.81
CA LEU A 22 10.27 -8.55 -0.81
C LEU A 22 10.07 -9.64 -1.87
N ARG A 23 8.85 -10.16 -2.03
CA ARG A 23 8.49 -11.14 -3.08
C ARG A 23 8.73 -10.56 -4.49
N ALA A 24 8.47 -9.25 -4.67
CA ALA A 24 8.79 -8.52 -5.89
C ALA A 24 10.28 -8.21 -6.09
N GLY A 25 11.17 -8.74 -5.24
CA GLY A 25 12.62 -8.50 -5.30
C GLY A 25 13.05 -7.09 -4.88
N ARG A 26 12.22 -6.38 -4.07
CA ARG A 26 12.56 -5.06 -3.54
C ARG A 26 13.24 -5.17 -2.18
N HIS A 27 14.01 -4.15 -1.83
CA HIS A 27 14.46 -3.95 -0.46
C HIS A 27 13.39 -3.15 0.31
N VAL A 28 13.25 -3.44 1.60
CA VAL A 28 12.24 -2.82 2.46
C VAL A 28 12.88 -2.19 3.68
N VAL A 29 12.50 -0.97 3.98
CA VAL A 29 12.71 -0.34 5.29
C VAL A 29 11.35 -0.18 5.95
N ILE A 30 11.19 -0.72 7.17
CA ILE A 30 9.91 -0.69 7.90
C ILE A 30 10.05 0.10 9.19
N SER A 31 9.04 0.91 9.50
CA SER A 31 9.05 1.80 10.66
C SER A 31 7.80 1.68 11.50
N ASN A 32 7.90 2.08 12.75
CA ASN A 32 6.77 2.27 13.66
C ASN A 32 7.03 3.45 14.61
N SER A 33 6.03 3.83 15.42
CA SER A 33 6.11 4.92 16.38
C SER A 33 7.08 4.66 17.56
N ARG A 34 7.46 3.39 17.83
CA ARG A 34 8.35 3.01 18.94
C ARG A 34 9.83 3.03 18.56
N GLY A 35 10.13 3.30 17.30
CA GLY A 35 11.48 3.35 16.75
C GLY A 35 12.07 1.99 16.33
N PRO A 36 13.19 2.04 15.58
CA PRO A 36 13.75 0.86 14.91
C PRO A 36 14.15 -0.27 15.85
N GLY A 37 14.60 0.04 17.06
CA GLY A 37 14.99 -0.98 18.06
C GLY A 37 13.86 -1.92 18.46
N SER A 38 12.59 -1.51 18.30
CA SER A 38 11.41 -2.33 18.61
C SER A 38 11.04 -3.30 17.48
N LEU A 39 11.72 -3.26 16.34
CA LEU A 39 11.38 -3.99 15.12
C LEU A 39 12.27 -5.21 14.84
N ALA A 40 13.17 -5.57 15.78
CA ALA A 40 14.12 -6.65 15.58
C ALA A 40 13.46 -8.01 15.23
N SER A 41 12.37 -8.37 15.93
CA SER A 41 11.61 -9.60 15.62
C SER A 41 10.93 -9.52 14.25
N VAL A 42 10.30 -8.38 13.94
CA VAL A 42 9.62 -8.17 12.65
C VAL A 42 10.61 -8.29 11.48
N VAL A 43 11.78 -7.66 11.59
CA VAL A 43 12.82 -7.72 10.56
C VAL A 43 13.37 -9.15 10.43
N SER A 44 13.59 -9.84 11.55
CA SER A 44 14.00 -11.24 11.55
C SER A 44 13.00 -12.16 10.84
N GLU A 45 11.70 -11.95 11.06
CA GLU A 45 10.62 -12.71 10.42
C GLU A 45 10.45 -12.38 8.92
N LEU A 46 10.69 -11.13 8.53
CA LEU A 46 10.65 -10.70 7.13
C LEU A 46 11.85 -11.26 6.34
N GLY A 47 12.98 -11.43 7.01
CA GLY A 47 14.17 -12.04 6.43
C GLY A 47 15.02 -11.08 5.59
N ALA A 48 15.80 -11.64 4.69
CA ALA A 48 16.75 -10.91 3.87
C ALA A 48 16.05 -9.84 3.01
N GLY A 49 16.65 -8.65 2.94
CA GLY A 49 16.12 -7.50 2.19
C GLY A 49 15.25 -6.57 3.01
N ALA A 50 14.89 -6.92 4.26
CA ALA A 50 14.19 -6.05 5.20
C ALA A 50 15.14 -5.43 6.22
N SER A 51 14.88 -4.20 6.62
CA SER A 51 15.58 -3.53 7.71
C SER A 51 14.64 -2.60 8.47
N ALA A 52 14.95 -2.37 9.75
CA ALA A 52 14.24 -1.41 10.57
C ALA A 52 14.73 0.02 10.28
N ALA A 53 13.81 0.97 10.28
CA ALA A 53 14.12 2.37 10.02
C ALA A 53 13.26 3.29 10.90
N THR A 54 13.60 4.56 10.96
CA THR A 54 12.69 5.61 11.44
C THR A 54 11.63 5.89 10.39
N ALA A 55 10.51 6.52 10.78
CA ALA A 55 9.47 6.91 9.83
C ALA A 55 10.01 7.89 8.76
N SER A 56 10.89 8.83 9.15
CA SER A 56 11.54 9.75 8.21
C SER A 56 12.43 9.02 7.19
N GLN A 57 13.18 8.00 7.63
CA GLN A 57 13.98 7.19 6.69
C GLN A 57 13.08 6.37 5.72
N ALA A 58 11.95 5.88 6.21
CA ALA A 58 10.98 5.20 5.36
C ALA A 58 10.32 6.15 4.36
N ALA A 59 9.98 7.38 4.77
CA ALA A 59 9.40 8.42 3.92
C ALA A 59 10.36 8.89 2.81
N ALA A 60 11.66 8.75 2.98
CA ALA A 60 12.67 9.10 1.97
C ALA A 60 12.78 8.06 0.82
N ALA A 61 12.07 6.94 0.88
CA ALA A 61 12.06 5.95 -0.20
C ALA A 61 11.28 6.46 -1.42
N GLY A 62 11.64 5.98 -2.61
CA GLY A 62 10.93 6.37 -3.84
C GLY A 62 9.49 5.83 -3.92
N ILE A 63 9.19 4.73 -3.21
CA ILE A 63 7.83 4.22 -2.98
C ILE A 63 7.65 4.11 -1.47
N VAL A 64 6.62 4.75 -0.95
CA VAL A 64 6.28 4.77 0.48
C VAL A 64 4.90 4.18 0.68
N VAL A 65 4.76 3.24 1.59
CA VAL A 65 3.47 2.65 1.97
C VAL A 65 3.02 3.24 3.29
N ILE A 66 1.84 3.84 3.34
CA ILE A 66 1.17 4.26 4.57
C ILE A 66 0.25 3.11 5.02
N ALA A 67 0.62 2.45 6.12
CA ALA A 67 -0.06 1.27 6.67
C ALA A 67 -0.32 1.43 8.18
N VAL A 68 -0.76 2.61 8.57
CA VAL A 68 -1.22 2.94 9.93
C VAL A 68 -2.74 3.09 9.94
N PRO A 69 -3.42 3.05 11.10
CA PRO A 69 -4.83 3.44 11.20
C PRO A 69 -5.05 4.84 10.64
N TRP A 70 -6.21 5.08 10.02
CA TRP A 70 -6.51 6.36 9.36
C TRP A 70 -6.35 7.58 10.28
N ASP A 71 -6.87 7.47 11.51
CA ASP A 71 -6.78 8.52 12.53
C ASP A 71 -5.33 8.85 12.96
N ARG A 72 -4.38 7.96 12.66
CA ARG A 72 -2.96 8.12 12.96
C ARG A 72 -2.14 8.63 11.78
N VAL A 73 -2.74 8.75 10.59
CA VAL A 73 -2.00 9.19 9.40
C VAL A 73 -1.37 10.57 9.61
N PRO A 74 -2.09 11.62 10.06
CA PRO A 74 -1.48 12.93 10.23
C PRO A 74 -0.25 12.92 11.15
N GLU A 75 -0.35 12.25 12.30
CA GLU A 75 0.77 12.11 13.25
C GLU A 75 1.95 11.34 12.65
N ALA A 76 1.66 10.27 11.88
CA ALA A 76 2.68 9.38 11.34
C ALA A 76 3.53 10.01 10.23
N ILE A 77 3.03 11.06 9.58
CA ILE A 77 3.70 11.75 8.47
C ILE A 77 4.04 13.21 8.79
N GLU A 78 3.82 13.64 10.02
CA GLU A 78 4.08 15.01 10.46
C GLU A 78 5.53 15.42 10.20
N GLY A 79 5.71 16.59 9.58
CA GLY A 79 7.02 17.17 9.31
C GLY A 79 7.79 16.51 8.15
N PHE A 80 7.17 15.61 7.38
CA PHE A 80 7.80 15.07 6.18
C PHE A 80 7.54 15.96 4.97
N GLU A 81 8.58 16.13 4.16
CA GLU A 81 8.49 16.81 2.87
C GLU A 81 8.36 15.76 1.76
N TRP A 82 7.44 16.00 0.84
CA TRP A 82 7.17 15.12 -0.29
C TRP A 82 7.57 15.82 -1.59
N ASP A 83 8.44 15.16 -2.37
CA ASP A 83 8.98 15.65 -3.64
C ASP A 83 8.95 14.52 -4.67
N GLY A 84 7.76 14.22 -5.16
CA GLY A 84 7.53 13.23 -6.22
C GLY A 84 7.60 11.76 -5.81
N GLN A 85 7.71 11.42 -4.54
CA GLN A 85 7.60 10.02 -4.10
C GLN A 85 6.24 9.44 -4.48
N ILE A 86 6.20 8.13 -4.76
CA ILE A 86 4.94 7.42 -4.87
C ILE A 86 4.49 7.04 -3.46
N VAL A 87 3.31 7.51 -3.06
CA VAL A 87 2.69 7.12 -1.79
C VAL A 87 1.58 6.12 -2.04
N ILE A 88 1.76 4.89 -1.57
CA ILE A 88 0.73 3.87 -1.56
C ILE A 88 -0.16 4.11 -0.33
N ASP A 89 -1.42 4.47 -0.58
CA ASP A 89 -2.48 4.52 0.42
C ASP A 89 -3.09 3.12 0.60
N ALA A 90 -2.67 2.43 1.65
CA ALA A 90 -3.23 1.14 2.04
C ALA A 90 -4.25 1.26 3.21
N THR A 91 -4.67 2.48 3.54
CA THR A 91 -5.53 2.74 4.70
C THR A 91 -7.02 2.55 4.39
N ASN A 92 -7.82 2.43 5.43
CA ASN A 92 -9.28 2.55 5.39
C ASN A 92 -9.73 3.48 6.50
N ASP A 93 -10.59 4.45 6.16
CA ASP A 93 -11.28 5.29 7.11
C ASP A 93 -12.61 4.60 7.48
N PHE A 94 -12.60 3.81 8.57
CA PHE A 94 -13.78 3.07 9.02
C PHE A 94 -14.85 3.96 9.66
N ASP A 95 -14.45 5.13 10.14
CA ASP A 95 -15.32 6.09 10.81
C ASP A 95 -15.66 7.28 9.90
N ALA A 96 -15.36 7.17 8.61
CA ALA A 96 -15.63 8.21 7.63
C ALA A 96 -17.10 8.61 7.66
N GLY A 97 -17.36 9.83 8.10
CA GLY A 97 -18.62 10.49 7.93
C GLY A 97 -18.82 10.99 6.50
N ASP A 98 -19.63 12.02 6.33
CA ASP A 98 -19.78 12.68 5.03
C ASP A 98 -18.49 13.42 4.66
N LEU A 99 -17.72 12.84 3.73
CA LEU A 99 -16.51 13.43 3.16
C LEU A 99 -16.80 14.49 2.08
N ARG A 100 -18.04 14.97 1.99
CA ARG A 100 -18.50 15.99 1.02
C ARG A 100 -18.24 15.59 -0.44
N GLY A 101 -18.46 14.31 -0.74
CA GLY A 101 -18.25 13.73 -2.06
C GLY A 101 -16.79 13.37 -2.40
N ARG A 102 -15.84 13.59 -1.49
CA ARG A 102 -14.43 13.18 -1.65
C ARG A 102 -14.20 11.77 -1.15
N THR A 103 -13.11 11.16 -1.60
CA THR A 103 -12.60 9.91 -1.06
C THR A 103 -11.58 10.16 0.07
N SER A 104 -11.37 9.18 0.94
CA SER A 104 -10.31 9.26 1.94
C SER A 104 -8.92 9.41 1.30
N SER A 105 -8.70 8.83 0.12
CA SER A 105 -7.42 8.94 -0.58
C SER A 105 -7.17 10.33 -1.17
N GLU A 106 -8.21 11.07 -1.57
CA GLU A 106 -8.07 12.49 -1.93
C GLU A 106 -7.70 13.35 -0.71
N LEU A 107 -8.25 13.02 0.48
CA LEU A 107 -7.84 13.70 1.73
C LEU A 107 -6.40 13.36 2.10
N LEU A 108 -5.97 12.11 1.89
CA LEU A 108 -4.59 11.72 2.10
C LEU A 108 -3.66 12.44 1.11
N ALA A 109 -4.07 12.63 -0.14
CA ALA A 109 -3.28 13.37 -1.13
C ALA A 109 -3.03 14.83 -0.70
N ASP A 110 -4.00 15.47 -0.04
CA ASP A 110 -3.79 16.80 0.54
C ASP A 110 -2.73 16.78 1.67
N LEU A 111 -2.71 15.73 2.50
CA LEU A 111 -1.76 15.58 3.60
C LEU A 111 -0.32 15.29 3.12
N VAL A 112 -0.15 14.68 1.96
CA VAL A 112 1.15 14.34 1.35
C VAL A 112 1.41 15.18 0.10
N ALA A 113 1.05 16.46 0.14
CA ALA A 113 1.20 17.38 -0.99
C ALA A 113 2.62 17.33 -1.57
N GLY A 114 2.73 17.10 -2.89
CA GLY A 114 4.00 16.86 -3.59
C GLY A 114 4.27 15.37 -3.89
N ALA A 115 3.61 14.44 -3.22
CA ALA A 115 3.66 13.03 -3.57
C ALA A 115 2.64 12.66 -4.66
N ARG A 116 2.82 11.48 -5.26
CA ARG A 116 1.91 10.88 -6.22
C ARG A 116 1.19 9.71 -5.54
N VAL A 117 -0.07 9.90 -5.20
CA VAL A 117 -0.84 8.93 -4.40
C VAL A 117 -1.42 7.84 -5.29
N VAL A 118 -1.27 6.59 -4.86
CA VAL A 118 -1.92 5.41 -5.43
C VAL A 118 -2.62 4.65 -4.32
N LYS A 119 -3.95 4.55 -4.38
CA LYS A 119 -4.72 3.71 -3.47
C LYS A 119 -4.66 2.27 -3.92
N THR A 120 -4.27 1.37 -3.01
CA THR A 120 -4.26 -0.08 -3.26
C THR A 120 -4.09 -0.87 -1.95
N ALA A 121 -4.23 -2.19 -2.03
CA ALA A 121 -4.05 -3.15 -0.92
C ALA A 121 -5.04 -2.99 0.25
N ASN A 122 -5.95 -2.03 0.20
CA ASN A 122 -6.94 -1.75 1.24
C ASN A 122 -8.17 -2.66 1.18
N THR A 123 -8.44 -3.32 0.04
CA THR A 123 -9.61 -4.18 -0.16
C THR A 123 -9.43 -5.60 0.38
N LEU A 124 -8.20 -6.04 0.62
CA LEU A 124 -7.87 -7.36 1.12
C LEU A 124 -7.50 -7.31 2.62
N THR A 125 -7.77 -8.38 3.33
CA THR A 125 -7.21 -8.52 4.68
C THR A 125 -5.69 -8.70 4.61
N ALA A 126 -4.97 -8.28 5.66
CA ALA A 126 -3.52 -8.45 5.73
C ALA A 126 -3.08 -9.93 5.57
N ALA A 127 -3.87 -10.87 6.08
CA ALA A 127 -3.58 -12.30 5.97
C ALA A 127 -3.65 -12.77 4.52
N VAL A 128 -4.67 -12.34 3.77
CA VAL A 128 -4.86 -12.66 2.35
C VAL A 128 -3.76 -12.00 1.50
N LEU A 129 -3.42 -10.74 1.78
CA LEU A 129 -2.35 -10.03 1.07
C LEU A 129 -0.97 -10.69 1.30
N ALA A 130 -0.71 -11.21 2.50
CA ALA A 130 0.55 -11.88 2.84
C ALA A 130 0.66 -13.31 2.28
N SER A 131 -0.46 -13.95 1.93
CA SER A 131 -0.48 -15.33 1.39
C SER A 131 0.10 -15.40 -0.01
N ASP A 132 0.26 -16.62 -0.55
CA ASP A 132 0.63 -16.80 -1.96
C ASP A 132 -0.45 -16.16 -2.85
N PRO A 133 -0.09 -15.27 -3.77
CA PRO A 133 -1.04 -14.70 -4.72
C PRO A 133 -1.57 -15.71 -5.74
N HIS A 134 -0.89 -16.84 -5.92
CA HIS A 134 -1.37 -17.92 -6.80
C HIS A 134 -2.37 -18.79 -6.02
N GLU A 135 -3.60 -18.83 -6.48
CA GLU A 135 -4.68 -19.57 -5.85
C GLU A 135 -5.61 -20.19 -6.92
N ALA A 136 -6.08 -21.41 -6.66
CA ALA A 136 -7.01 -22.13 -7.54
C ALA A 136 -6.60 -22.17 -9.03
N GLY A 137 -5.29 -22.18 -9.33
CA GLY A 137 -4.76 -22.15 -10.69
C GLY A 137 -4.75 -20.78 -11.36
N GLY A 138 -5.05 -19.72 -10.63
CA GLY A 138 -5.06 -18.34 -11.11
C GLY A 138 -4.17 -17.40 -10.29
N GLN A 139 -4.38 -16.12 -10.47
CA GLN A 139 -3.68 -15.04 -9.76
C GLN A 139 -4.69 -14.22 -8.96
N ARG A 140 -4.37 -13.96 -7.69
CA ARG A 140 -5.16 -13.07 -6.85
C ARG A 140 -5.16 -11.66 -7.44
N VAL A 141 -6.35 -11.08 -7.49
CA VAL A 141 -6.55 -9.72 -8.00
C VAL A 141 -6.23 -8.70 -6.92
N ILE A 142 -5.54 -7.65 -7.32
CA ILE A 142 -5.37 -6.42 -6.54
C ILE A 142 -5.89 -5.24 -7.35
N PHE A 143 -6.63 -4.36 -6.71
CA PHE A 143 -7.13 -3.13 -7.34
C PHE A 143 -6.20 -1.97 -7.01
N LEU A 144 -6.08 -1.02 -7.93
CA LEU A 144 -5.46 0.26 -7.68
C LEU A 144 -6.23 1.41 -8.35
N SER A 145 -6.05 2.60 -7.82
CA SER A 145 -6.47 3.86 -8.43
C SER A 145 -5.48 4.98 -8.08
N GLY A 146 -5.41 6.00 -8.93
CA GLY A 146 -4.50 7.13 -8.75
C GLY A 146 -4.56 8.08 -9.92
N ASP A 147 -4.15 9.33 -9.71
CA ASP A 147 -4.25 10.39 -10.72
C ASP A 147 -3.00 10.48 -11.60
N ASP A 148 -1.88 9.85 -11.19
CA ASP A 148 -0.62 9.82 -11.95
C ASP A 148 -0.42 8.45 -12.61
N ASP A 149 -0.48 8.38 -13.93
CA ASP A 149 -0.38 7.13 -14.69
C ASP A 149 0.98 6.45 -14.53
N GLN A 150 2.07 7.21 -14.35
CA GLN A 150 3.39 6.61 -14.14
C GLN A 150 3.49 5.98 -12.75
N ALA A 151 2.94 6.63 -11.72
CA ALA A 151 2.87 6.06 -10.38
C ALA A 151 2.02 4.77 -10.35
N LYS A 152 0.85 4.78 -11.02
CA LYS A 152 0.02 3.57 -11.17
C LYS A 152 0.77 2.45 -11.88
N SER A 153 1.48 2.76 -12.96
CA SER A 153 2.31 1.79 -13.70
C SER A 153 3.41 1.19 -12.82
N ASP A 154 4.11 2.01 -12.04
CA ASP A 154 5.19 1.57 -11.14
C ASP A 154 4.65 0.69 -10.00
N VAL A 155 3.48 1.03 -9.42
CA VAL A 155 2.82 0.23 -8.40
C VAL A 155 2.25 -1.06 -9.00
N SER A 156 1.66 -1.01 -10.19
CA SER A 156 1.20 -2.20 -10.92
C SER A 156 2.35 -3.18 -11.13
N LYS A 157 3.51 -2.66 -11.55
CA LYS A 157 4.70 -3.51 -11.72
C LYS A 157 5.15 -4.15 -10.42
N LEU A 158 5.10 -3.43 -9.29
CA LEU A 158 5.43 -3.98 -7.97
C LEU A 158 4.54 -5.19 -7.65
N PHE A 159 3.22 -5.07 -7.80
CA PHE A 159 2.30 -6.16 -7.49
C PHE A 159 2.36 -7.30 -8.50
N ASN A 160 2.53 -7.01 -9.79
CA ASN A 160 2.73 -8.05 -10.82
C ASN A 160 4.02 -8.85 -10.59
N ASP A 161 5.14 -8.18 -10.24
CA ASP A 161 6.40 -8.84 -9.89
C ASP A 161 6.24 -9.72 -8.61
N ALA A 162 5.31 -9.36 -7.71
CA ALA A 162 4.96 -10.16 -6.54
C ALA A 162 3.99 -11.31 -6.84
N GLY A 163 3.46 -11.43 -8.07
CA GLY A 163 2.59 -12.53 -8.52
C GLY A 163 1.10 -12.22 -8.55
N PHE A 164 0.68 -11.02 -8.16
CA PHE A 164 -0.73 -10.59 -8.24
C PHE A 164 -1.12 -10.24 -9.68
N PHE A 165 -2.43 -10.23 -9.94
CA PHE A 165 -3.01 -9.62 -11.13
C PHE A 165 -3.60 -8.27 -10.78
N VAL A 166 -3.12 -7.20 -11.42
CA VAL A 166 -3.53 -5.83 -11.10
C VAL A 166 -4.67 -5.37 -12.02
N ILE A 167 -5.69 -4.76 -11.43
CA ILE A 167 -6.76 -4.05 -12.15
C ILE A 167 -6.69 -2.58 -11.78
N ASP A 168 -6.44 -1.72 -12.77
CA ASP A 168 -6.50 -0.26 -12.65
C ASP A 168 -7.96 0.20 -12.74
N LEU A 169 -8.45 0.91 -11.72
CA LEU A 169 -9.80 1.43 -11.62
C LEU A 169 -9.89 2.92 -12.00
N GLY A 170 -8.80 3.49 -12.50
CA GLY A 170 -8.75 4.91 -12.89
C GLY A 170 -8.24 5.83 -11.80
N ASP A 171 -8.90 6.97 -11.63
CA ASP A 171 -8.51 8.05 -10.72
C ASP A 171 -8.86 7.78 -9.24
N LEU A 172 -8.41 8.69 -8.35
CA LEU A 172 -8.70 8.60 -6.91
C LEU A 172 -10.18 8.85 -6.60
N ILE A 173 -10.92 9.55 -7.45
CA ILE A 173 -12.35 9.81 -7.27
C ILE A 173 -13.13 8.54 -7.58
N THR A 174 -13.11 8.11 -8.83
CA THR A 174 -13.91 6.97 -9.30
C THR A 174 -13.43 5.64 -8.71
N GLY A 175 -12.16 5.32 -8.90
CA GLY A 175 -11.58 4.07 -8.41
C GLY A 175 -11.47 4.07 -6.88
N GLY A 176 -11.18 5.22 -6.27
CA GLY A 176 -11.15 5.36 -4.82
C GLY A 176 -12.49 5.07 -4.16
N GLN A 177 -13.61 5.56 -4.72
CA GLN A 177 -14.96 5.23 -4.24
C GLN A 177 -15.30 3.75 -4.36
N MET A 178 -14.78 3.07 -5.37
CA MET A 178 -14.98 1.63 -5.53
C MET A 178 -14.23 0.81 -4.48
N GLN A 179 -13.02 1.27 -4.08
CA GLN A 179 -12.13 0.55 -3.18
C GLN A 179 -12.32 0.90 -1.70
N GLN A 180 -12.70 2.13 -1.37
CA GLN A 180 -12.81 2.57 0.03
C GLN A 180 -13.78 1.70 0.82
N ILE A 181 -13.70 1.76 2.15
CA ILE A 181 -14.66 1.06 3.03
C ILE A 181 -16.09 1.43 2.64
N HIS A 182 -17.01 0.47 2.66
CA HIS A 182 -18.39 0.56 2.15
C HIS A 182 -18.50 0.69 0.61
N GLY A 183 -17.40 0.77 -0.13
CA GLY A 183 -17.43 0.69 -1.58
C GLY A 183 -17.65 -0.76 -2.07
N PRO A 184 -18.05 -0.95 -3.33
CA PRO A 184 -18.46 -2.26 -3.87
C PRO A 184 -17.31 -3.29 -3.91
N LEU A 185 -16.06 -2.86 -3.83
CA LEU A 185 -14.88 -3.75 -3.84
C LEU A 185 -14.26 -3.94 -2.46
N ALA A 186 -14.78 -3.29 -1.41
CA ALA A 186 -14.27 -3.47 -0.05
C ALA A 186 -14.45 -4.91 0.43
N GLY A 187 -13.36 -5.57 0.81
CA GLY A 187 -13.38 -6.97 1.27
C GLY A 187 -13.56 -8.02 0.18
N VAL A 188 -13.62 -7.62 -1.10
CA VAL A 188 -13.76 -8.54 -2.23
C VAL A 188 -12.41 -9.20 -2.53
N ASN A 189 -12.36 -10.53 -2.46
CA ASN A 189 -11.19 -11.34 -2.79
C ASN A 189 -11.44 -12.13 -4.08
N LEU A 190 -10.85 -11.70 -5.17
CA LEU A 190 -10.99 -12.30 -6.50
C LEU A 190 -9.73 -13.02 -6.93
N VAL A 191 -9.92 -14.05 -7.75
CA VAL A 191 -8.84 -14.74 -8.47
C VAL A 191 -9.13 -14.67 -9.95
N ARG A 192 -8.19 -14.13 -10.73
CA ARG A 192 -8.23 -14.19 -12.18
C ARG A 192 -7.79 -15.56 -12.63
N LEU A 193 -8.69 -16.35 -13.17
CA LEU A 193 -8.38 -17.62 -13.77
C LEU A 193 -7.86 -17.43 -15.21
N PRO A 194 -7.00 -18.35 -15.71
CA PRO A 194 -6.66 -18.38 -17.14
C PRO A 194 -7.95 -18.53 -17.97
N MET A 195 -8.03 -17.82 -19.08
CA MET A 195 -9.09 -18.14 -20.05
C MET A 195 -8.78 -19.53 -20.63
N GLY A 196 -9.70 -20.48 -20.42
CA GLY A 196 -9.60 -21.79 -21.05
C GLY A 196 -9.52 -21.63 -22.59
N ASN A 197 -8.67 -22.43 -23.22
CA ASN A 197 -8.66 -22.56 -24.66
C ASN A 197 -9.91 -23.28 -25.12
#